data_d70da039bc951ee7db3d9e1e31e08fac
#
_entry.id   d70da039bc951ee7db3d9e1e31e08fac
#
_cell.length_a   1.000
_cell.length_b   1.000
_cell.length_c   1.000
_cell.angle_alpha   90.00
_cell.angle_beta   90.00
_cell.angle_gamma   90.00
#
_symmetry.space_group_name_H-M   'P 1'
#
loop_
_entity.id
_entity.type
_entity.pdbx_description
1 polymer ?
#
loop_
_entity_poly.entity_id
_entity_poly.type
_entity_poly.pdbx_seq_one_letter_code
_entity_poly.pdbx_strand_id
1 'polypeptide(L)'
;GDEEKVAEGLAIIHEEDPAFRFRADPELKQTILSGQGEIHLKTVSETLKRRYNIDIGLEQPRIPYRETIHRKAESKYRHKKQSGGAGQFAEVWLRIEPLARDSGVEFGHSLVGNNVDRGFVPSVEKGIRTAEEEGILAGYQVCDLKIDFYDGKQHPVDSKDIAFQIAGKHAFRDAFQNAEPSRIPGRTEHGPKKSEIFLKT
;
A
#
# COMPACT_ATOMS: atom_id res chain seq x y z
N GLY A 1 -18.52 17.24 -14.68
CA GLY A 1 -17.92 18.34 -13.95
C GLY A 1 -16.64 18.85 -14.61
N ASP A 2 -15.85 19.60 -13.88
CA ASP A 2 -14.62 20.20 -14.44
C ASP A 2 -13.56 19.14 -14.78
N GLU A 3 -13.51 18.04 -14.06
CA GLU A 3 -12.60 16.92 -14.35
C GLU A 3 -12.85 16.26 -15.71
N GLU A 4 -14.11 16.11 -16.12
CA GLU A 4 -14.47 15.57 -17.44
C GLU A 4 -14.01 16.50 -18.58
N LYS A 5 -14.20 17.78 -18.43
CA LYS A 5 -13.72 18.79 -19.41
C LYS A 5 -12.21 18.80 -19.53
N VAL A 6 -11.50 18.63 -18.39
CA VAL A 6 -10.04 18.50 -18.38
C VAL A 6 -9.61 17.26 -19.15
N ALA A 7 -10.25 16.12 -18.89
CA ALA A 7 -9.92 14.86 -19.57
C ALA A 7 -10.17 14.95 -21.08
N GLU A 8 -11.30 15.54 -21.51
CA GLU A 8 -11.61 15.76 -22.93
C GLU A 8 -10.58 16.72 -23.58
N GLY A 9 -10.24 17.83 -22.94
CA GLY A 9 -9.24 18.77 -23.44
C GLY A 9 -7.86 18.14 -23.59
N LEU A 10 -7.44 17.33 -22.62
CA LEU A 10 -6.17 16.59 -22.68
C LEU A 10 -6.18 15.52 -23.80
N ALA A 11 -7.30 14.83 -24.02
CA ALA A 11 -7.43 13.84 -25.07
C ALA A 11 -7.29 14.47 -26.47
N ILE A 12 -7.94 15.62 -26.69
CA ILE A 12 -7.84 16.33 -27.98
C ILE A 12 -6.40 16.81 -28.22
N ILE A 13 -5.73 17.35 -27.20
CA ILE A 13 -4.32 17.78 -27.35
C ILE A 13 -3.42 16.57 -27.63
N HIS A 14 -3.67 15.42 -27.01
CA HIS A 14 -2.92 14.20 -27.29
C HIS A 14 -3.07 13.73 -28.74
N GLU A 15 -4.26 13.88 -29.35
CA GLU A 15 -4.48 13.56 -30.76
C GLU A 15 -3.72 14.53 -31.68
N GLU A 16 -3.64 15.83 -31.32
CA GLU A 16 -2.92 16.85 -32.07
C GLU A 16 -1.39 16.72 -31.91
N ASP A 17 -0.93 16.26 -30.74
CA ASP A 17 0.49 16.13 -30.39
C ASP A 17 0.80 14.77 -29.75
N PRO A 18 1.25 13.80 -30.54
CA PRO A 18 1.60 12.45 -30.04
C PRO A 18 2.77 12.42 -29.05
N ALA A 19 3.57 13.49 -28.95
CA ALA A 19 4.65 13.61 -27.98
C ALA A 19 4.15 13.95 -26.59
N PHE A 20 2.93 14.49 -26.48
CA PHE A 20 2.23 14.71 -25.22
C PHE A 20 1.46 13.46 -24.82
N ARG A 21 1.56 13.06 -23.55
CA ARG A 21 0.82 11.93 -22.97
C ARG A 21 0.28 12.30 -21.62
N PHE A 22 -0.82 11.71 -21.24
CA PHE A 22 -1.36 11.85 -19.89
C PHE A 22 -1.86 10.51 -19.37
N ARG A 23 -1.82 10.33 -18.04
CA ARG A 23 -2.34 9.15 -17.37
C ARG A 23 -2.86 9.50 -15.98
N ALA A 24 -3.95 8.88 -15.58
CA ALA A 24 -4.42 8.94 -14.21
C ALA A 24 -3.60 7.99 -13.33
N ASP A 25 -3.21 8.47 -12.16
CA ASP A 25 -2.63 7.68 -11.09
C ASP A 25 -3.69 7.54 -9.98
N PRO A 26 -4.34 6.37 -9.88
CA PRO A 26 -5.43 6.18 -8.93
C PRO A 26 -4.92 6.10 -7.48
N GLU A 27 -3.68 5.71 -7.26
CA GLU A 27 -3.10 5.58 -5.93
C GLU A 27 -2.91 6.96 -5.27
N LEU A 28 -2.34 7.89 -6.00
CA LEU A 28 -2.11 9.25 -5.52
C LEU A 28 -3.21 10.24 -5.92
N LYS A 29 -4.25 9.75 -6.63
CA LYS A 29 -5.35 10.58 -7.15
C LYS A 29 -4.84 11.81 -7.89
N GLN A 30 -3.91 11.60 -8.81
CA GLN A 30 -3.30 12.67 -9.60
C GLN A 30 -3.31 12.29 -11.09
N THR A 31 -3.37 13.29 -11.96
CA THR A 31 -3.16 13.11 -13.40
C THR A 31 -1.75 13.54 -13.77
N ILE A 32 -0.96 12.62 -14.29
CA ILE A 32 0.42 12.85 -14.68
C ILE A 32 0.45 13.21 -16.16
N LEU A 33 1.09 14.33 -16.49
CA LEU A 33 1.33 14.80 -17.84
C LEU A 33 2.79 14.53 -18.19
N SER A 34 3.04 13.98 -19.36
CA SER A 34 4.37 13.67 -19.87
C SER A 34 4.57 14.32 -21.25
N GLY A 35 5.73 14.94 -21.46
CA GLY A 35 6.05 15.61 -22.72
C GLY A 35 7.55 15.66 -22.98
N GLN A 36 7.97 16.45 -23.98
CA GLN A 36 9.38 16.58 -24.35
C GLN A 36 10.19 17.41 -23.35
N GLY A 37 9.53 18.16 -22.47
CA GLY A 37 10.15 18.97 -21.43
C GLY A 37 9.19 19.99 -20.83
N GLU A 38 9.69 20.78 -19.87
CA GLU A 38 8.86 21.74 -19.11
C GLU A 38 8.19 22.80 -20.01
N ILE A 39 8.90 23.30 -21.01
CA ILE A 39 8.34 24.29 -21.94
C ILE A 39 7.17 23.69 -22.73
N HIS A 40 7.32 22.46 -23.19
CA HIS A 40 6.26 21.75 -23.89
C HIS A 40 5.00 21.62 -23.01
N LEU A 41 5.14 21.20 -21.78
CA LEU A 41 4.03 21.04 -20.84
C LEU A 41 3.38 22.38 -20.46
N LYS A 42 4.14 23.46 -20.36
CA LYS A 42 3.60 24.83 -20.22
C LYS A 42 2.76 25.24 -21.42
N THR A 43 3.24 24.94 -22.64
CA THR A 43 2.49 25.24 -23.88
C THR A 43 1.16 24.46 -23.91
N VAL A 44 1.15 23.20 -23.46
CA VAL A 44 -0.09 22.42 -23.30
C VAL A 44 -1.05 23.08 -22.33
N SER A 45 -0.58 23.51 -21.16
CA SER A 45 -1.39 24.22 -20.16
C SER A 45 -1.97 25.52 -20.71
N GLU A 46 -1.17 26.33 -21.39
CA GLU A 46 -1.62 27.56 -22.03
C GLU A 46 -2.65 27.30 -23.15
N THR A 47 -2.50 26.20 -23.88
CA THR A 47 -3.44 25.80 -24.93
C THR A 47 -4.78 25.38 -24.34
N LEU A 48 -4.78 24.63 -23.23
CA LEU A 48 -5.99 24.28 -22.48
C LEU A 48 -6.72 25.53 -21.99
N LYS A 49 -5.99 26.47 -21.42
CA LYS A 49 -6.55 27.74 -20.94
C LYS A 49 -7.17 28.54 -22.07
N ARG A 50 -6.45 28.71 -23.17
CA ARG A 50 -6.87 29.55 -24.31
C ARG A 50 -8.04 28.96 -25.10
N ARG A 51 -8.02 27.64 -25.40
CA ARG A 51 -9.02 26.98 -26.25
C ARG A 51 -10.25 26.53 -25.49
N TYR A 52 -10.07 26.05 -24.26
CA TYR A 52 -11.11 25.35 -23.50
C TYR A 52 -11.49 26.07 -22.20
N ASN A 53 -10.84 27.21 -21.91
CA ASN A 53 -11.01 27.96 -20.66
C ASN A 53 -10.77 27.11 -19.41
N ILE A 54 -9.82 26.16 -19.50
CA ILE A 54 -9.42 25.24 -18.43
C ILE A 54 -8.08 25.74 -17.89
N ASP A 55 -8.08 26.19 -16.64
CA ASP A 55 -6.84 26.59 -15.94
C ASP A 55 -6.33 25.42 -15.09
N ILE A 56 -5.13 24.94 -15.36
CA ILE A 56 -4.50 23.84 -14.65
C ILE A 56 -3.19 24.29 -14.00
N GLY A 57 -3.02 23.92 -12.74
CA GLY A 57 -1.74 24.03 -12.04
C GLY A 57 -0.81 22.88 -12.43
N LEU A 58 0.47 23.19 -12.65
CA LEU A 58 1.50 22.19 -12.93
C LEU A 58 2.44 22.09 -11.73
N GLU A 59 2.53 20.90 -11.11
CA GLU A 59 3.40 20.63 -9.97
C GLU A 59 4.26 19.37 -10.25
N GLN A 60 5.32 19.19 -9.48
CA GLN A 60 6.11 17.96 -9.59
C GLN A 60 5.27 16.74 -9.14
N PRO A 61 5.32 15.61 -9.87
CA PRO A 61 4.59 14.41 -9.50
C PRO A 61 4.96 13.94 -8.09
N ARG A 62 3.96 13.59 -7.31
CA ARG A 62 4.18 12.93 -6.04
C ARG A 62 4.69 11.51 -6.31
N ILE A 63 5.66 11.08 -5.53
CA ILE A 63 6.19 9.71 -5.58
C ILE A 63 5.40 8.89 -4.58
N PRO A 64 4.76 7.76 -4.98
CA PRO A 64 4.18 6.84 -4.01
C PRO A 64 5.31 6.26 -3.17
N TYR A 65 5.16 6.28 -1.86
CA TYR A 65 6.08 5.59 -0.97
C TYR A 65 5.52 4.22 -0.60
N ARG A 66 6.42 3.33 -0.20
CA ARG A 66 6.11 2.03 0.38
C ARG A 66 6.85 1.89 1.70
N GLU A 67 6.36 1.01 2.54
CA GLU A 67 7.02 0.66 3.79
C GLU A 67 7.66 -0.71 3.65
N THR A 68 8.88 -0.88 4.16
CA THR A 68 9.61 -2.16 4.16
C THR A 68 10.46 -2.29 5.41
N ILE A 69 11.10 -3.43 5.57
CA ILE A 69 11.95 -3.77 6.71
C ILE A 69 13.37 -4.09 6.24
N HIS A 70 14.34 -3.94 7.15
CA HIS A 70 15.75 -4.23 6.87
C HIS A 70 16.28 -5.44 7.64
N ARG A 71 15.58 -5.89 8.68
CA ARG A 71 15.99 -7.03 9.51
C ARG A 71 14.88 -8.03 9.68
N LYS A 72 15.28 -9.27 10.00
CA LYS A 72 14.35 -10.28 10.49
C LYS A 72 13.90 -9.90 11.89
N ALA A 73 12.64 -10.09 12.18
CA ALA A 73 12.09 -9.93 13.51
C ALA A 73 11.01 -10.97 13.80
N GLU A 74 10.82 -11.22 15.07
CA GLU A 74 9.75 -12.07 15.57
C GLU A 74 8.87 -11.30 16.53
N SER A 75 7.61 -11.65 16.56
CA SER A 75 6.66 -11.07 17.50
C SER A 75 5.69 -12.12 17.99
N LYS A 76 5.07 -11.78 19.11
CA LYS A 76 4.07 -12.60 19.75
C LYS A 76 3.00 -11.69 20.32
N TYR A 77 1.78 -11.85 19.85
CA TYR A 77 0.66 -11.06 20.34
C TYR A 77 -0.47 -11.96 20.84
N ARG A 78 -1.00 -11.61 22.02
CA ARG A 78 -2.14 -12.29 22.62
C ARG A 78 -3.34 -11.34 22.68
N HIS A 79 -4.37 -11.68 21.94
CA HIS A 79 -5.68 -11.03 22.06
C HIS A 79 -6.53 -11.79 23.08
N LYS A 80 -6.93 -11.12 24.15
CA LYS A 80 -7.88 -11.64 25.14
C LYS A 80 -8.88 -10.56 25.48
N LYS A 81 -10.15 -10.82 25.23
CA LYS A 81 -11.27 -9.93 25.59
C LYS A 81 -12.34 -10.74 26.28
N GLN A 82 -12.73 -10.31 27.48
CA GLN A 82 -13.85 -10.86 28.23
C GLN A 82 -14.78 -9.67 28.56
N SER A 83 -15.95 -9.64 27.94
CA SER A 83 -16.98 -8.64 28.17
C SER A 83 -18.33 -9.32 28.17
N GLY A 84 -18.88 -9.64 29.34
CA GLY A 84 -20.28 -10.00 29.60
C GLY A 84 -20.97 -11.02 28.65
N GLY A 85 -20.21 -11.85 27.95
CA GLY A 85 -20.69 -12.82 26.93
C GLY A 85 -19.60 -13.75 26.48
N ALA A 86 -19.69 -14.28 25.24
CA ALA A 86 -18.65 -15.15 24.68
C ALA A 86 -17.31 -14.42 24.59
N GLY A 87 -16.28 -14.96 25.23
CA GLY A 87 -14.92 -14.43 25.20
C GLY A 87 -14.29 -14.43 23.81
N GLN A 88 -13.18 -13.71 23.68
CA GLN A 88 -12.32 -13.74 22.49
C GLN A 88 -10.90 -14.07 22.94
N PHE A 89 -10.30 -15.09 22.37
CA PHE A 89 -8.93 -15.48 22.66
C PHE A 89 -8.21 -15.90 21.37
N ALA A 90 -7.03 -15.34 21.15
CA ALA A 90 -6.09 -15.80 20.14
C ALA A 90 -4.68 -15.39 20.51
N GLU A 91 -3.70 -16.27 20.32
CA GLU A 91 -2.29 -15.92 20.41
C GLU A 91 -1.62 -16.28 19.09
N VAL A 92 -0.92 -15.33 18.50
CA VAL A 92 -0.28 -15.46 17.18
C VAL A 92 1.19 -15.11 17.32
N TRP A 93 2.06 -15.98 16.79
CA TRP A 93 3.51 -15.81 16.78
C TRP A 93 3.94 -15.70 15.31
N LEU A 94 4.51 -14.58 14.96
CA LEU A 94 4.96 -14.28 13.60
C LEU A 94 6.47 -14.09 13.53
N ARG A 95 7.03 -14.55 12.44
CA ARG A 95 8.37 -14.22 12.00
C ARG A 95 8.27 -13.49 10.68
N ILE A 96 9.02 -12.39 10.55
CA ILE A 96 9.10 -11.64 9.31
C ILE A 96 10.55 -11.52 8.86
N GLU A 97 10.76 -11.50 7.56
CA GLU A 97 12.07 -11.32 6.96
C GLU A 97 12.00 -10.47 5.69
N PRO A 98 13.01 -9.60 5.44
CA PRO A 98 13.04 -8.80 4.23
C PRO A 98 13.25 -9.68 3.00
N LEU A 99 12.59 -9.31 1.90
CA LEU A 99 12.79 -9.86 0.57
C LEU A 99 13.56 -8.89 -0.32
N ALA A 100 13.93 -9.35 -1.50
CA ALA A 100 14.49 -8.49 -2.54
C ALA A 100 13.48 -7.43 -2.98
N ARG A 101 13.99 -6.33 -3.51
CA ARG A 101 13.16 -5.25 -4.04
C ARG A 101 12.18 -5.77 -5.09
N ASP A 102 10.94 -5.28 -5.03
CA ASP A 102 9.84 -5.64 -5.94
C ASP A 102 9.36 -7.11 -5.84
N SER A 103 9.67 -7.81 -4.75
CA SER A 103 9.16 -9.16 -4.49
C SER A 103 7.73 -9.18 -3.94
N GLY A 104 7.22 -8.03 -3.48
CA GLY A 104 5.91 -7.95 -2.86
C GLY A 104 5.88 -8.55 -1.45
N VAL A 105 4.71 -8.99 -1.00
CA VAL A 105 4.53 -9.60 0.32
C VAL A 105 4.15 -11.07 0.17
N GLU A 106 4.95 -11.95 0.76
CA GLU A 106 4.69 -13.38 0.84
C GLU A 106 4.17 -13.75 2.22
N PHE A 107 3.03 -14.43 2.28
CA PHE A 107 2.50 -15.00 3.51
C PHE A 107 2.55 -16.51 3.45
N GLY A 108 3.02 -17.13 4.54
CA GLY A 108 3.04 -18.58 4.73
C GLY A 108 2.84 -18.96 6.19
N HIS A 109 2.74 -20.25 6.45
CA HIS A 109 2.71 -20.76 7.80
C HIS A 109 3.54 -22.04 7.94
N SER A 110 4.21 -22.17 9.08
CA SER A 110 5.01 -23.35 9.47
C SER A 110 4.55 -23.94 10.81
N LEU A 111 3.23 -23.90 11.07
CA LEU A 111 2.62 -24.41 12.29
C LEU A 111 2.94 -25.89 12.50
N VAL A 112 3.46 -26.23 13.69
CA VAL A 112 3.77 -27.59 14.13
C VAL A 112 2.84 -28.00 15.28
N GLY A 113 2.30 -29.20 15.20
CA GLY A 113 1.38 -29.72 16.23
C GLY A 113 -0.05 -29.19 16.08
N ASN A 114 -0.82 -29.25 17.17
CA ASN A 114 -2.23 -28.90 17.23
C ASN A 114 -2.49 -27.65 18.13
N ASN A 115 -1.49 -26.80 18.34
CA ASN A 115 -1.61 -25.61 19.18
C ASN A 115 -2.61 -24.62 18.64
N VAL A 116 -2.73 -24.56 17.30
CA VAL A 116 -3.68 -23.73 16.57
C VAL A 116 -4.27 -24.55 15.44
N ASP A 117 -5.59 -24.50 15.31
CA ASP A 117 -6.28 -25.10 14.17
C ASP A 117 -5.91 -24.34 12.89
N ARG A 118 -5.53 -25.08 11.85
CA ARG A 118 -5.16 -24.50 10.54
C ARG A 118 -6.32 -23.74 9.90
N GLY A 119 -7.56 -23.97 10.31
CA GLY A 119 -8.72 -23.20 9.90
C GLY A 119 -8.62 -21.70 10.25
N PHE A 120 -7.81 -21.33 11.24
CA PHE A 120 -7.58 -19.91 11.60
C PHE A 120 -6.48 -19.21 10.79
N VAL A 121 -5.70 -19.94 9.98
CA VAL A 121 -4.64 -19.35 9.14
C VAL A 121 -5.18 -18.25 8.21
N PRO A 122 -6.31 -18.45 7.48
CA PRO A 122 -6.87 -17.39 6.64
C PRO A 122 -7.31 -16.16 7.44
N SER A 123 -7.73 -16.35 8.69
CA SER A 123 -8.12 -15.25 9.57
C SER A 123 -6.91 -14.41 10.00
N VAL A 124 -5.79 -15.06 10.33
CA VAL A 124 -4.52 -14.38 10.62
C VAL A 124 -4.04 -13.62 9.38
N GLU A 125 -4.03 -14.26 8.21
CA GLU A 125 -3.64 -13.61 6.95
C GLU A 125 -4.49 -12.38 6.68
N LYS A 126 -5.81 -12.46 6.80
CA LYS A 126 -6.70 -11.32 6.61
C LYS A 126 -6.36 -10.15 7.53
N GLY A 127 -6.04 -10.42 8.79
CA GLY A 127 -5.61 -9.39 9.74
C GLY A 127 -4.31 -8.71 9.32
N ILE A 128 -3.35 -9.51 8.83
CA ILE A 128 -2.05 -9.02 8.31
C ILE A 128 -2.26 -8.17 7.07
N ARG A 129 -3.05 -8.64 6.07
CA ARG A 129 -3.35 -7.89 4.84
C ARG A 129 -3.96 -6.52 5.13
N THR A 130 -4.85 -6.44 6.11
CA THR A 130 -5.39 -5.14 6.55
C THR A 130 -4.29 -4.21 7.06
N ALA A 131 -3.32 -4.70 7.83
CA ALA A 131 -2.21 -3.87 8.31
C ALA A 131 -1.23 -3.49 7.21
N GLU A 132 -1.00 -4.37 6.21
CA GLU A 132 -0.18 -4.08 5.02
C GLU A 132 -0.75 -2.91 4.21
N GLU A 133 -2.06 -2.92 3.99
CA GLU A 133 -2.77 -1.87 3.22
C GLU A 133 -2.83 -0.54 3.96
N GLU A 134 -3.08 -0.58 5.28
CA GLU A 134 -3.12 0.61 6.12
C GLU A 134 -1.75 1.27 6.32
N GLY A 135 -0.67 0.49 6.18
CA GLY A 135 0.68 0.91 6.56
C GLY A 135 0.89 0.92 8.08
N ILE A 136 2.15 0.91 8.49
CA ILE A 136 2.51 0.76 9.91
C ILE A 136 3.32 1.95 10.42
N LEU A 137 4.23 2.46 9.58
CA LEU A 137 5.15 3.54 9.94
C LEU A 137 4.55 4.93 9.64
N ALA A 138 4.01 5.10 8.44
CA ALA A 138 3.54 6.40 7.95
C ALA A 138 2.27 6.30 7.08
N GLY A 139 1.60 5.16 7.05
CA GLY A 139 0.37 4.94 6.30
C GLY A 139 0.59 4.58 4.83
N TYR A 140 1.79 4.12 4.46
CA TYR A 140 2.07 3.63 3.13
C TYR A 140 2.01 2.11 3.09
N GLN A 141 1.51 1.57 1.98
CA GLN A 141 1.40 0.14 1.80
C GLN A 141 2.76 -0.55 2.02
N VAL A 142 2.73 -1.65 2.77
CA VAL A 142 3.91 -2.47 3.07
C VAL A 142 4.28 -3.34 1.86
N CYS A 143 5.57 -3.56 1.62
CA CYS A 143 6.08 -4.41 0.55
C CYS A 143 7.42 -5.09 0.91
N ASP A 144 7.83 -6.04 0.05
CA ASP A 144 9.15 -6.66 0.01
C ASP A 144 9.53 -7.38 1.31
N LEU A 145 8.59 -8.18 1.83
CA LEU A 145 8.83 -9.00 3.00
C LEU A 145 8.07 -10.32 2.96
N LYS A 146 8.59 -11.30 3.68
CA LYS A 146 7.96 -12.59 3.91
C LYS A 146 7.51 -12.69 5.35
N ILE A 147 6.33 -13.25 5.53
CA ILE A 147 5.68 -13.46 6.82
C ILE A 147 5.46 -14.96 7.02
N ASP A 148 5.89 -15.48 8.14
CA ASP A 148 5.67 -16.86 8.55
C ASP A 148 4.90 -16.91 9.87
N PHE A 149 3.71 -17.51 9.84
CA PHE A 149 2.94 -17.82 11.04
C PHE A 149 3.40 -19.17 11.57
N TYR A 150 4.31 -19.18 12.56
CA TYR A 150 5.00 -20.40 12.97
C TYR A 150 4.45 -21.06 14.24
N ASP A 151 3.77 -20.31 15.12
CA ASP A 151 3.15 -20.88 16.34
C ASP A 151 2.04 -19.96 16.87
N GLY A 152 1.31 -20.42 17.86
CA GLY A 152 0.25 -19.68 18.52
C GLY A 152 -0.47 -20.50 19.57
N LYS A 153 -1.57 -19.94 20.10
CA LYS A 153 -2.46 -20.66 21.00
C LYS A 153 -3.90 -20.31 20.72
N GLN A 154 -4.74 -21.35 20.82
CA GLN A 154 -6.19 -21.21 20.78
C GLN A 154 -6.82 -21.65 22.11
N HIS A 155 -8.02 -21.18 22.37
CA HIS A 155 -8.87 -21.62 23.46
C HIS A 155 -10.05 -22.41 22.91
N PRO A 156 -10.42 -23.57 23.48
CA PRO A 156 -11.45 -24.45 22.89
C PRO A 156 -12.82 -23.78 22.65
N VAL A 157 -13.16 -22.76 23.44
CA VAL A 157 -14.47 -22.09 23.39
C VAL A 157 -14.39 -20.66 22.88
N ASP A 158 -13.34 -19.92 23.24
CA ASP A 158 -13.26 -18.47 23.02
C ASP A 158 -12.48 -18.08 21.75
N SER A 159 -11.88 -19.05 21.06
CA SER A 159 -11.19 -18.76 19.80
C SER A 159 -12.17 -18.60 18.64
N LYS A 160 -12.07 -17.47 17.97
CA LYS A 160 -12.91 -17.08 16.83
C LYS A 160 -12.06 -16.38 15.77
N ASP A 161 -12.51 -16.40 14.53
CA ASP A 161 -11.86 -15.75 13.40
C ASP A 161 -11.47 -14.30 13.68
N ILE A 162 -12.39 -13.53 14.25
CA ILE A 162 -12.13 -12.12 14.57
C ILE A 162 -10.99 -11.95 15.60
N ALA A 163 -10.86 -12.88 16.55
CA ALA A 163 -9.78 -12.83 17.53
C ALA A 163 -8.42 -13.08 16.87
N PHE A 164 -8.33 -14.02 15.93
CA PHE A 164 -7.14 -14.31 15.15
C PHE A 164 -6.81 -13.21 14.14
N GLN A 165 -7.81 -12.55 13.53
CA GLN A 165 -7.60 -11.37 12.68
C GLN A 165 -6.95 -10.23 13.49
N ILE A 166 -7.49 -9.92 14.66
CA ILE A 166 -6.94 -8.87 15.53
C ILE A 166 -5.54 -9.25 16.01
N ALA A 167 -5.35 -10.49 16.45
CA ALA A 167 -4.04 -10.95 16.93
C ALA A 167 -2.98 -10.94 15.82
N GLY A 168 -3.32 -11.39 14.61
CA GLY A 168 -2.44 -11.32 13.44
C GLY A 168 -2.05 -9.90 13.06
N LYS A 169 -3.04 -8.99 13.01
CA LYS A 169 -2.81 -7.57 12.74
C LYS A 169 -1.82 -6.94 13.73
N HIS A 170 -2.01 -7.16 15.02
CA HIS A 170 -1.12 -6.58 16.04
C HIS A 170 0.24 -7.27 16.09
N ALA A 171 0.29 -8.59 16.00
CA ALA A 171 1.57 -9.31 15.93
C ALA A 171 2.41 -8.82 14.73
N PHE A 172 1.79 -8.62 13.58
CA PHE A 172 2.50 -8.11 12.41
C PHE A 172 3.01 -6.67 12.63
N ARG A 173 2.22 -5.79 13.22
CA ARG A 173 2.66 -4.43 13.57
C ARG A 173 3.85 -4.42 14.52
N ASP A 174 3.82 -5.25 15.57
CA ASP A 174 4.90 -5.35 16.54
C ASP A 174 6.17 -5.91 15.89
N ALA A 175 6.07 -6.97 15.07
CA ALA A 175 7.21 -7.51 14.34
C ALA A 175 7.82 -6.47 13.39
N PHE A 176 6.98 -5.75 12.64
CA PHE A 176 7.40 -4.74 11.69
C PHE A 176 8.17 -3.59 12.36
N GLN A 177 7.67 -3.10 13.50
CA GLN A 177 8.36 -2.04 14.26
C GLN A 177 9.73 -2.48 14.79
N ASN A 178 9.89 -3.78 15.13
CA ASN A 178 11.15 -4.34 15.61
C ASN A 178 12.15 -4.69 14.47
N ALA A 179 11.72 -4.64 13.23
CA ALA A 179 12.48 -5.07 12.05
C ALA A 179 13.24 -3.93 11.34
N GLU A 180 13.51 -2.81 12.00
CA GLU A 180 14.10 -1.61 11.39
C GLU A 180 13.30 -1.14 10.15
N PRO A 181 12.07 -0.68 10.34
CA PRO A 181 11.23 -0.27 9.22
C PRO A 181 11.73 1.02 8.57
N SER A 182 11.54 1.13 7.27
CA SER A 182 11.85 2.33 6.50
C SER A 182 10.81 2.57 5.40
N ARG A 183 10.83 3.81 4.90
CA ARG A 183 10.09 4.20 3.70
C ARG A 183 11.00 4.13 2.50
N ILE A 184 10.52 3.52 1.45
CA ILE A 184 11.22 3.43 0.16
C ILE A 184 10.32 4.04 -0.92
N PRO A 185 10.89 4.69 -1.96
CA PRO A 185 10.09 5.12 -3.10
C PRO A 185 9.40 3.90 -3.71
N GLY A 186 8.08 3.95 -3.93
CA GLY A 186 7.37 2.92 -4.67
C GLY A 186 7.89 2.84 -6.10
N ARG A 187 7.60 1.74 -6.77
CA ARG A 187 7.92 1.59 -8.18
C ARG A 187 7.01 2.52 -8.99
N THR A 188 7.56 3.63 -9.46
CA THR A 188 7.06 4.25 -10.67
C THR A 188 7.68 3.47 -11.82
N GLU A 189 6.91 2.98 -12.78
CA GLU A 189 7.43 2.27 -13.97
C GLU A 189 8.54 3.05 -14.68
N HIS A 190 8.60 4.34 -14.39
CA HIS A 190 9.70 5.24 -14.70
C HIS A 190 9.77 6.24 -13.54
N GLY A 191 10.89 6.37 -12.85
CA GLY A 191 11.09 7.45 -11.89
C GLY A 191 10.69 8.81 -12.48
N PRO A 192 10.34 9.82 -11.66
CA PRO A 192 9.88 11.12 -12.17
C PRO A 192 10.90 11.65 -13.16
N LYS A 193 10.55 11.61 -14.43
CA LYS A 193 11.38 12.18 -15.48
C LYS A 193 11.25 13.70 -15.41
N LYS A 194 12.31 14.45 -15.72
CA LYS A 194 12.24 15.92 -15.84
C LYS A 194 11.17 16.42 -16.82
N SER A 195 10.56 15.49 -17.58
CA SER A 195 9.49 15.73 -18.54
C SER A 195 8.10 15.31 -18.03
N GLU A 196 7.96 15.02 -16.74
CA GLU A 196 6.68 14.67 -16.12
C GLU A 196 6.29 15.72 -15.10
N ILE A 197 5.04 16.16 -15.16
CA ILE A 197 4.44 17.14 -14.27
C ILE A 197 3.06 16.59 -13.85
N PHE A 198 2.62 16.91 -12.68
CA PHE A 198 1.31 16.54 -12.20
C PHE A 198 0.33 17.72 -12.31
N LEU A 199 -0.91 17.40 -12.65
CA LEU A 199 -2.00 18.34 -12.78
C LEU A 199 -2.68 18.52 -11.43
N LYS A 200 -2.71 19.78 -10.96
CA LYS A 200 -3.50 20.18 -9.78
C LYS A 200 -4.80 20.81 -10.26
N THR A 201 -5.89 20.16 -10.01
CA THR A 201 -7.25 20.67 -10.16
C THR A 201 -7.67 21.49 -8.96
#